data_a16a9508670ca8622b55c1167149db41
#
_entry.id   a16a9508670ca8622b55c1167149db41
#
_cell.length_a   1.000
_cell.length_b   1.000
_cell.length_c   1.000
_cell.angle_alpha   90.00
_cell.angle_beta   90.00
_cell.angle_gamma   90.00
#
_symmetry.space_group_name_H-M   'P 1'
#
loop_
_entity.id
_entity.type
_entity.pdbx_description
1 polymer ?
#
loop_
_entity_poly.entity_id
_entity_poly.type
_entity_poly.pdbx_seq_one_letter_code
_entity_poly.pdbx_strand_id
1 'polypeptide(L)'
;LHISTAAASDRVRDAKVAGLRVSAEVTPQHLILTEEDVERLGTSGKMNPPLRTTADVEGLRAALFDGTIDAVATDHAPHSPSSKAVDLPDAPPGMLGVETMASVIWNEFVARGLMTPQRFVALLSVSPAAIAGIARHGAPFAIGVPANIAIFDPSERWVIEPKELQSKSVNTPWPHKDVQGRVRHTIGNGALVVHHGTLT
;
A
#
# COMPACT_ATOMS: atom_id res chain seq x y z
N LEU A 1 -12.71 2.93 5.41
CA LEU A 1 -11.78 2.48 4.37
C LEU A 1 -11.14 3.68 3.70
N HIS A 2 -9.84 3.58 3.32
CA HIS A 2 -9.09 4.56 2.54
C HIS A 2 -9.17 5.96 3.12
N ILE A 3 -8.89 6.11 4.42
CA ILE A 3 -8.91 7.45 5.01
C ILE A 3 -7.89 8.35 4.31
N SER A 4 -8.31 9.57 3.96
CA SER A 4 -7.52 10.46 3.10
C SER A 4 -7.22 11.83 3.73
N THR A 5 -7.76 12.12 4.92
CA THR A 5 -7.56 13.43 5.58
C THR A 5 -7.11 13.27 7.02
N ALA A 6 -6.37 14.26 7.53
CA ALA A 6 -6.00 14.37 8.93
C ALA A 6 -7.26 14.34 9.84
N ALA A 7 -8.29 15.10 9.48
CA ALA A 7 -9.55 15.14 10.23
C ALA A 7 -10.24 13.78 10.34
N ALA A 8 -10.16 12.93 9.29
CA ALA A 8 -10.70 11.56 9.35
C ALA A 8 -9.91 10.69 10.34
N SER A 9 -8.58 10.81 10.37
CA SER A 9 -7.76 10.09 11.33
C SER A 9 -8.03 10.52 12.77
N ASP A 10 -8.31 11.80 13.02
CA ASP A 10 -8.69 12.30 14.34
C ASP A 10 -10.01 11.68 14.82
N ARG A 11 -11.00 11.54 13.94
CA ARG A 11 -12.27 10.86 14.29
C ARG A 11 -12.05 9.37 14.62
N VAL A 12 -11.16 8.70 13.92
CA VAL A 12 -10.79 7.30 14.26
C VAL A 12 -10.11 7.24 15.63
N ARG A 13 -9.21 8.17 15.92
CA ARG A 13 -8.53 8.27 17.22
C ARG A 13 -9.53 8.50 18.34
N ASP A 14 -10.45 9.48 18.19
CA ASP A 14 -11.48 9.77 19.16
C ASP A 14 -12.37 8.54 19.43
N ALA A 15 -12.77 7.84 18.38
CA ALA A 15 -13.57 6.61 18.50
C ALA A 15 -12.83 5.51 19.26
N LYS A 16 -11.52 5.29 18.99
CA LYS A 16 -10.69 4.33 19.72
C LYS A 16 -10.54 4.72 21.19
N VAL A 17 -10.29 5.99 21.49
CA VAL A 17 -10.22 6.52 22.86
C VAL A 17 -11.54 6.33 23.61
N ALA A 18 -12.67 6.47 22.93
CA ALA A 18 -14.00 6.18 23.48
C ALA A 18 -14.30 4.68 23.65
N GLY A 19 -13.34 3.79 23.34
CA GLY A 19 -13.48 2.33 23.49
C GLY A 19 -14.33 1.69 22.38
N LEU A 20 -14.61 2.36 21.29
CA LEU A 20 -15.35 1.80 20.18
C LEU A 20 -14.47 0.82 19.38
N ARG A 21 -15.06 -0.29 18.94
CA ARG A 21 -14.39 -1.30 18.11
C ARG A 21 -14.34 -0.84 16.66
N VAL A 22 -13.36 -0.02 16.34
CA VAL A 22 -13.14 0.51 14.99
C VAL A 22 -11.73 0.18 14.52
N SER A 23 -11.57 -0.03 13.23
CA SER A 23 -10.28 -0.09 12.55
C SER A 23 -10.28 0.83 11.35
N ALA A 24 -9.10 1.31 10.98
CA ALA A 24 -8.89 2.17 9.82
C ALA A 24 -7.68 1.73 9.02
N GLU A 25 -7.76 1.94 7.71
CA GLU A 25 -6.62 1.75 6.81
C GLU A 25 -6.42 2.96 5.91
N VAL A 26 -5.24 3.06 5.36
CA VAL A 26 -4.80 4.13 4.46
C VAL A 26 -4.08 3.53 3.27
N THR A 27 -4.08 4.20 2.14
CA THR A 27 -3.31 3.74 0.96
C THR A 27 -1.89 4.32 0.95
N PRO A 28 -0.92 3.68 0.28
CA PRO A 28 0.41 4.27 0.05
C PRO A 28 0.32 5.65 -0.62
N GLN A 29 -0.64 5.82 -1.51
CA GLN A 29 -0.85 7.06 -2.26
C GLN A 29 -1.20 8.22 -1.32
N HIS A 30 -2.13 8.03 -0.39
CA HIS A 30 -2.50 9.07 0.59
C HIS A 30 -1.43 9.33 1.66
N LEU A 31 -0.48 8.43 1.84
CA LEU A 31 0.66 8.63 2.73
C LEU A 31 1.82 9.39 2.08
N ILE A 32 1.86 9.47 0.74
CA ILE A 32 3.07 9.91 0.03
C ILE A 32 2.79 11.02 -0.98
N LEU A 33 1.66 10.96 -1.68
CA LEU A 33 1.31 11.90 -2.73
C LEU A 33 0.34 12.97 -2.21
N THR A 34 0.42 14.14 -2.84
CA THR A 34 -0.47 15.26 -2.58
C THR A 34 -1.33 15.59 -3.82
N GLU A 35 -2.29 16.48 -3.65
CA GLU A 35 -3.09 17.00 -4.77
C GLU A 35 -2.25 17.67 -5.86
N GLU A 36 -1.08 18.22 -5.51
CA GLU A 36 -0.13 18.80 -6.46
C GLU A 36 0.48 17.75 -7.40
N ASP A 37 0.60 16.50 -6.94
CA ASP A 37 1.10 15.40 -7.78
C ASP A 37 0.15 15.05 -8.92
N VAL A 38 -1.13 15.42 -8.83
CA VAL A 38 -2.10 15.20 -9.90
C VAL A 38 -1.72 15.96 -11.16
N GLU A 39 -1.12 17.15 -11.03
CA GLU A 39 -0.63 17.93 -12.17
C GLU A 39 0.42 17.15 -12.98
N ARG A 40 1.36 16.52 -12.29
CA ARG A 40 2.43 15.71 -12.88
C ARG A 40 1.94 14.34 -13.39
N LEU A 41 1.04 13.71 -12.67
CA LEU A 41 0.54 12.36 -12.96
C LEU A 41 -0.64 12.34 -13.94
N GLY A 42 -1.30 13.48 -14.16
CA GLY A 42 -2.50 13.56 -14.97
C GLY A 42 -3.60 12.62 -14.46
N THR A 43 -4.28 11.93 -15.37
CA THR A 43 -5.35 10.98 -15.03
C THR A 43 -4.89 9.79 -14.19
N SER A 44 -3.59 9.43 -14.23
CA SER A 44 -3.02 8.41 -13.35
C SER A 44 -2.93 8.88 -11.89
N GLY A 45 -3.03 10.20 -11.63
CA GLY A 45 -3.13 10.79 -10.29
C GLY A 45 -4.56 10.85 -9.74
N LYS A 46 -5.58 10.55 -10.56
CA LYS A 46 -6.98 10.57 -10.12
C LYS A 46 -7.34 9.30 -9.36
N MET A 47 -7.77 9.48 -8.11
CA MET A 47 -8.29 8.39 -7.28
C MET A 47 -9.48 8.86 -6.42
N ASN A 48 -10.15 7.93 -5.75
CA ASN A 48 -11.24 8.18 -4.83
C ASN A 48 -11.08 7.33 -3.55
N PRO A 49 -10.94 7.96 -2.38
CA PRO A 49 -10.91 9.42 -2.12
C PRO A 49 -9.78 10.13 -2.86
N PRO A 50 -9.92 11.42 -3.21
CA PRO A 50 -8.87 12.14 -3.93
C PRO A 50 -7.63 12.35 -3.06
N LEU A 51 -6.48 12.54 -3.71
CA LEU A 51 -5.26 13.03 -3.06
C LEU A 51 -5.53 14.38 -2.39
N ARG A 52 -4.86 14.65 -1.28
CA ARG A 52 -5.12 15.79 -0.42
C ARG A 52 -3.88 16.66 -0.27
N THR A 53 -4.00 17.65 0.61
CA THR A 53 -2.93 18.60 0.93
C THR A 53 -1.74 17.93 1.63
N THR A 54 -0.59 18.60 1.62
CA THR A 54 0.57 18.20 2.42
C THR A 54 0.22 18.04 3.90
N ALA A 55 -0.61 18.93 4.46
CA ALA A 55 -1.04 18.84 5.85
C ALA A 55 -1.85 17.58 6.14
N ASP A 56 -2.69 17.12 5.22
CA ASP A 56 -3.40 15.85 5.34
C ASP A 56 -2.44 14.66 5.30
N VAL A 57 -1.47 14.66 4.39
CA VAL A 57 -0.44 13.60 4.31
C VAL A 57 0.36 13.51 5.62
N GLU A 58 0.77 14.64 6.18
CA GLU A 58 1.48 14.70 7.47
C GLU A 58 0.60 14.17 8.62
N GLY A 59 -0.67 14.55 8.67
CA GLY A 59 -1.62 14.05 9.66
C GLY A 59 -1.87 12.55 9.55
N LEU A 60 -2.00 12.01 8.35
CA LEU A 60 -2.11 10.57 8.11
C LEU A 60 -0.85 9.81 8.51
N ARG A 61 0.35 10.35 8.22
CA ARG A 61 1.63 9.77 8.67
C ARG A 61 1.72 9.74 10.20
N ALA A 62 1.35 10.83 10.86
CA ALA A 62 1.29 10.87 12.33
C ALA A 62 0.35 9.79 12.88
N ALA A 63 -0.85 9.65 12.30
CA ALA A 63 -1.83 8.64 12.67
C ALA A 63 -1.36 7.19 12.38
N LEU A 64 -0.53 6.98 11.35
CA LEU A 64 0.10 5.70 11.06
C LEU A 64 1.14 5.34 12.13
N PHE A 65 1.93 6.33 12.57
CA PHE A 65 3.00 6.12 13.55
C PHE A 65 2.48 5.95 14.97
N ASP A 66 1.42 6.66 15.36
CA ASP A 66 0.83 6.55 16.71
C ASP A 66 -0.10 5.34 16.89
N GLY A 67 -0.38 4.59 15.81
CA GLY A 67 -1.23 3.39 15.84
C GLY A 67 -2.73 3.67 15.67
N THR A 68 -3.13 4.89 15.37
CA THR A 68 -4.51 5.21 15.00
C THR A 68 -4.93 4.48 13.73
N ILE A 69 -4.01 4.36 12.75
CA ILE A 69 -4.20 3.57 11.53
C ILE A 69 -3.67 2.15 11.76
N ASP A 70 -4.48 1.15 11.46
CA ASP A 70 -4.24 -0.26 11.74
C ASP A 70 -3.57 -1.01 10.59
N ALA A 71 -3.81 -0.58 9.35
CA ALA A 71 -3.35 -1.29 8.15
C ALA A 71 -3.03 -0.33 7.01
N VAL A 72 -2.24 -0.82 6.05
CA VAL A 72 -2.07 -0.19 4.73
C VAL A 72 -2.73 -1.09 3.69
N ALA A 73 -3.61 -0.52 2.87
CA ALA A 73 -4.32 -1.21 1.80
C ALA A 73 -4.04 -0.52 0.45
N THR A 74 -4.09 -1.26 -0.64
CA THR A 74 -3.60 -0.75 -1.94
C THR A 74 -4.59 0.10 -2.70
N ASP A 75 -5.88 -0.14 -2.53
CA ASP A 75 -6.92 0.35 -3.45
C ASP A 75 -6.53 0.08 -4.93
N HIS A 76 -6.07 -1.15 -5.20
CA HIS A 76 -5.57 -1.53 -6.51
C HIS A 76 -6.67 -1.50 -7.57
N ALA A 77 -6.62 -0.53 -8.46
CA ALA A 77 -7.61 -0.31 -9.51
C ALA A 77 -6.95 -0.16 -10.89
N PRO A 78 -6.75 -1.27 -11.61
CA PRO A 78 -6.21 -1.25 -12.97
C PRO A 78 -7.24 -0.69 -13.95
N HIS A 79 -6.80 0.24 -14.78
CA HIS A 79 -7.59 0.85 -15.86
C HIS A 79 -6.84 0.77 -17.18
N SER A 80 -7.56 0.52 -18.27
CA SER A 80 -6.94 0.47 -19.60
C SER A 80 -6.31 1.83 -19.97
N PRO A 81 -5.23 1.85 -20.77
CA PRO A 81 -4.67 3.11 -21.26
C PRO A 81 -5.72 3.99 -21.96
N SER A 82 -6.64 3.41 -22.70
CA SER A 82 -7.70 4.16 -23.40
C SER A 82 -8.69 4.82 -22.43
N SER A 83 -9.03 4.17 -21.31
CA SER A 83 -9.93 4.77 -20.30
C SER A 83 -9.26 5.89 -19.52
N LYS A 84 -7.93 5.90 -19.44
CA LYS A 84 -7.16 6.99 -18.84
C LYS A 84 -6.77 8.09 -19.83
N ALA A 85 -6.89 7.87 -21.14
CA ALA A 85 -6.55 8.83 -22.19
C ALA A 85 -7.73 9.77 -22.50
N VAL A 86 -8.33 10.35 -21.47
CA VAL A 86 -9.44 11.30 -21.51
C VAL A 86 -9.13 12.48 -20.60
N ASP A 87 -9.98 13.50 -20.58
CA ASP A 87 -9.82 14.63 -19.65
C ASP A 87 -9.96 14.17 -18.18
N LEU A 88 -9.26 14.86 -17.30
CA LEU A 88 -9.23 14.49 -15.87
C LEU A 88 -10.64 14.32 -15.24
N PRO A 89 -11.65 15.17 -15.51
CA PRO A 89 -12.99 14.98 -14.98
C PRO A 89 -13.65 13.67 -15.39
N ASP A 90 -13.37 13.19 -16.61
CA ASP A 90 -14.02 12.02 -17.22
C ASP A 90 -13.26 10.72 -16.95
N ALA A 91 -11.98 10.81 -16.56
CA ALA A 91 -11.17 9.64 -16.28
C ALA A 91 -11.71 8.86 -15.07
N PRO A 92 -11.74 7.51 -15.10
CA PRO A 92 -12.09 6.72 -13.95
C PRO A 92 -11.03 6.89 -12.85
N PRO A 93 -11.42 7.04 -11.56
CA PRO A 93 -10.47 7.08 -10.46
C PRO A 93 -9.84 5.71 -10.23
N GLY A 94 -8.57 5.67 -9.85
CA GLY A 94 -7.87 4.45 -9.46
C GLY A 94 -6.44 4.38 -9.97
N MET A 95 -5.60 3.65 -9.22
CA MET A 95 -4.16 3.47 -9.43
C MET A 95 -3.76 2.02 -9.18
N LEU A 96 -2.64 1.59 -9.75
CA LEU A 96 -2.03 0.30 -9.40
C LEU A 96 -1.33 0.39 -8.04
N GLY A 97 -1.40 -0.68 -7.25
CA GLY A 97 -0.75 -0.71 -5.93
C GLY A 97 -0.23 -2.07 -5.48
N VAL A 98 -0.85 -3.19 -5.89
CA VAL A 98 -0.57 -4.53 -5.33
C VAL A 98 0.91 -4.92 -5.43
N GLU A 99 1.54 -4.73 -6.58
CA GLU A 99 2.93 -5.15 -6.79
C GLU A 99 3.96 -4.20 -6.18
N THR A 100 3.58 -2.95 -5.91
CA THR A 100 4.51 -1.89 -5.52
C THR A 100 4.39 -1.47 -4.05
N MET A 101 3.27 -1.79 -3.38
CA MET A 101 2.97 -1.34 -2.02
C MET A 101 4.11 -1.65 -1.04
N ALA A 102 4.58 -2.89 -0.99
CA ALA A 102 5.60 -3.29 -0.03
C ALA A 102 6.90 -2.50 -0.25
N SER A 103 7.35 -2.38 -1.51
CA SER A 103 8.57 -1.63 -1.85
C SER A 103 8.43 -0.14 -1.57
N VAL A 104 7.30 0.46 -1.92
CA VAL A 104 7.07 1.90 -1.73
C VAL A 104 7.00 2.25 -0.23
N ILE A 105 6.25 1.49 0.57
CA ILE A 105 6.18 1.70 2.03
C ILE A 105 7.52 1.44 2.71
N TRP A 106 8.25 0.37 2.29
CA TRP A 106 9.59 0.11 2.79
C TRP A 106 10.53 1.27 2.50
N ASN A 107 10.62 1.69 1.25
CA ASN A 107 11.50 2.77 0.80
C ASN A 107 11.20 4.11 1.50
N GLU A 108 9.91 4.43 1.65
CA GLU A 108 9.51 5.71 2.22
C GLU A 108 9.68 5.78 3.75
N PHE A 109 9.45 4.69 4.45
CA PHE A 109 9.40 4.73 5.92
C PHE A 109 10.48 3.89 6.59
N VAL A 110 10.72 2.65 6.16
CA VAL A 110 11.66 1.75 6.86
C VAL A 110 13.10 2.06 6.49
N ALA A 111 13.40 2.18 5.21
CA ALA A 111 14.75 2.49 4.72
C ALA A 111 15.23 3.87 5.21
N ARG A 112 14.31 4.77 5.53
CA ARG A 112 14.59 6.10 6.09
C ARG A 112 14.62 6.12 7.64
N GLY A 113 14.43 4.99 8.30
CA GLY A 113 14.44 4.88 9.74
C GLY A 113 13.21 5.45 10.47
N LEU A 114 12.13 5.75 9.74
CA LEU A 114 10.88 6.31 10.29
C LEU A 114 9.93 5.23 10.82
N MET A 115 10.14 3.97 10.44
CA MET A 115 9.34 2.82 10.84
C MET A 115 10.22 1.59 11.03
N THR A 116 9.89 0.76 12.02
CA THR A 116 10.58 -0.53 12.21
C THR A 116 10.11 -1.58 11.21
N PRO A 117 10.95 -2.57 10.84
CA PRO A 117 10.53 -3.70 10.02
C PRO A 117 9.35 -4.48 10.62
N GLN A 118 9.28 -4.59 11.94
CA GLN A 118 8.17 -5.26 12.64
C GLN A 118 6.85 -4.52 12.44
N ARG A 119 6.87 -3.18 12.52
CA ARG A 119 5.67 -2.37 12.28
C ARG A 119 5.23 -2.46 10.82
N PHE A 120 6.17 -2.46 9.88
CA PHE A 120 5.90 -2.68 8.46
C PHE A 120 5.16 -4.01 8.23
N VAL A 121 5.68 -5.12 8.77
CA VAL A 121 5.01 -6.43 8.65
C VAL A 121 3.63 -6.41 9.32
N ALA A 122 3.50 -5.77 10.47
CA ALA A 122 2.21 -5.66 11.15
C ALA A 122 1.17 -4.94 10.27
N LEU A 123 1.52 -3.82 9.67
CA LEU A 123 0.61 -2.99 8.85
C LEU A 123 0.18 -3.67 7.53
N LEU A 124 1.05 -4.50 6.93
CA LEU A 124 0.80 -5.09 5.62
C LEU A 124 0.30 -6.55 5.69
N SER A 125 0.45 -7.22 6.84
CA SER A 125 0.15 -8.64 6.95
C SER A 125 -0.67 -8.99 8.19
N VAL A 126 -0.13 -8.77 9.40
CA VAL A 126 -0.72 -9.26 10.65
C VAL A 126 -2.06 -8.57 10.95
N SER A 127 -2.06 -7.24 10.95
CA SER A 127 -3.26 -6.45 11.26
C SER A 127 -4.36 -6.62 10.20
N PRO A 128 -4.07 -6.52 8.88
CA PRO A 128 -5.07 -6.80 7.86
C PRO A 128 -5.70 -8.19 7.97
N ALA A 129 -4.89 -9.23 8.23
CA ALA A 129 -5.40 -10.58 8.41
C ALA A 129 -6.32 -10.71 9.64
N ALA A 130 -5.96 -10.06 10.74
CA ALA A 130 -6.78 -10.03 11.95
C ALA A 130 -8.10 -9.28 11.73
N ILE A 131 -8.07 -8.13 11.06
CA ILE A 131 -9.27 -7.32 10.73
C ILE A 131 -10.21 -8.10 9.81
N ALA A 132 -9.66 -8.79 8.80
CA ALA A 132 -10.43 -9.59 7.86
C ALA A 132 -10.88 -10.96 8.41
N GLY A 133 -10.40 -11.36 9.59
CA GLY A 133 -10.71 -12.66 10.18
C GLY A 133 -10.11 -13.86 9.42
N ILE A 134 -8.99 -13.66 8.73
CA ILE A 134 -8.33 -14.68 7.91
C ILE A 134 -7.28 -15.42 8.75
N ALA A 135 -7.68 -16.50 9.41
CA ALA A 135 -6.85 -17.20 10.41
C ALA A 135 -5.55 -17.86 9.87
N ARG A 136 -5.41 -18.02 8.55
CA ARG A 136 -4.26 -18.69 7.93
C ARG A 136 -3.24 -17.73 7.31
N HIS A 137 -3.44 -16.43 7.46
CA HIS A 137 -2.57 -15.37 6.95
C HIS A 137 -2.15 -14.48 8.12
N GLY A 138 -0.98 -13.85 8.01
CA GLY A 138 -0.45 -13.00 9.09
C GLY A 138 -0.12 -13.75 10.39
N ALA A 139 -0.15 -15.07 10.37
CA ALA A 139 0.13 -15.93 11.52
C ALA A 139 1.65 -16.11 11.72
N PRO A 140 2.11 -16.38 12.96
CA PRO A 140 3.49 -16.74 13.20
C PRO A 140 3.83 -18.08 12.55
N PHE A 141 5.12 -18.29 12.25
CA PHE A 141 5.60 -19.58 11.75
C PHE A 141 5.41 -20.67 12.79
N ALA A 142 4.69 -21.72 12.44
CA ALA A 142 4.49 -22.89 13.28
C ALA A 142 4.41 -24.16 12.41
N ILE A 143 4.88 -25.29 12.97
CA ILE A 143 4.79 -26.60 12.32
C ILE A 143 3.31 -26.98 12.18
N GLY A 144 2.93 -27.45 10.99
CA GLY A 144 1.55 -27.86 10.68
C GLY A 144 0.63 -26.73 10.18
N VAL A 145 1.10 -25.48 10.15
CA VAL A 145 0.38 -24.37 9.53
C VAL A 145 0.71 -24.32 8.04
N PRO A 146 -0.29 -24.15 7.15
CA PRO A 146 -0.03 -23.97 5.73
C PRO A 146 0.93 -22.80 5.48
N ALA A 147 1.96 -23.04 4.65
CA ALA A 147 2.93 -21.98 4.33
C ALA A 147 2.32 -20.95 3.40
N ASN A 148 2.05 -19.76 3.94
CA ASN A 148 1.71 -18.54 3.22
C ASN A 148 2.77 -17.51 3.58
N ILE A 149 3.83 -17.41 2.75
CA ILE A 149 5.08 -16.72 3.11
C ILE A 149 5.50 -15.82 1.96
N ALA A 150 5.77 -14.55 2.26
CA ALA A 150 6.49 -13.65 1.37
C ALA A 150 7.93 -13.49 1.88
N ILE A 151 8.92 -13.66 1.02
CA ILE A 151 10.34 -13.42 1.31
C ILE A 151 10.72 -12.09 0.67
N PHE A 152 11.04 -11.13 1.51
CA PHE A 152 11.34 -9.75 1.14
C PHE A 152 12.84 -9.47 1.31
N ASP A 153 13.49 -8.96 0.25
CA ASP A 153 14.86 -8.47 0.34
C ASP A 153 14.82 -6.96 0.67
N PRO A 154 15.24 -6.55 1.87
CA PRO A 154 15.19 -5.16 2.31
C PRO A 154 16.24 -4.26 1.66
N SER A 155 17.24 -4.84 1.00
CA SER A 155 18.39 -4.12 0.43
C SER A 155 18.32 -3.96 -1.09
N GLU A 156 17.54 -4.78 -1.78
CA GLU A 156 17.43 -4.73 -3.24
C GLU A 156 16.89 -3.38 -3.71
N ARG A 157 17.61 -2.77 -4.65
CA ARG A 157 17.14 -1.56 -5.35
C ARG A 157 16.64 -1.92 -6.72
N TRP A 158 15.51 -1.33 -7.11
CA TRP A 158 14.93 -1.55 -8.42
C TRP A 158 14.09 -0.34 -8.84
N VAL A 159 13.86 -0.21 -10.13
CA VAL A 159 13.04 0.86 -10.70
C VAL A 159 11.65 0.28 -11.01
N ILE A 160 10.60 0.99 -10.62
CA ILE A 160 9.23 0.61 -10.95
C ILE A 160 8.98 0.95 -12.43
N GLU A 161 9.14 -0.04 -13.30
CA GLU A 161 8.84 0.10 -14.72
C GLU A 161 7.39 -0.32 -14.99
N PRO A 162 6.49 0.60 -15.40
CA PRO A 162 5.06 0.29 -15.57
C PRO A 162 4.77 -0.89 -16.48
N LYS A 163 5.61 -1.09 -17.51
CA LYS A 163 5.45 -2.19 -18.49
C LYS A 163 5.95 -3.54 -18.00
N GLU A 164 6.71 -3.58 -16.91
CA GLU A 164 7.25 -4.81 -16.31
C GLU A 164 6.34 -5.34 -15.18
N LEU A 165 5.33 -4.56 -14.78
CA LEU A 165 4.35 -5.02 -13.81
C LEU A 165 3.47 -6.12 -14.42
N GLN A 166 3.04 -7.07 -13.59
CA GLN A 166 2.17 -8.17 -14.01
C GLN A 166 0.72 -7.72 -14.27
N SER A 167 0.35 -6.55 -13.76
CA SER A 167 -0.94 -5.94 -14.07
C SER A 167 -1.09 -5.73 -15.58
N LYS A 168 -2.28 -5.99 -16.12
CA LYS A 168 -2.62 -5.69 -17.53
C LYS A 168 -2.71 -4.19 -17.82
N SER A 169 -2.46 -3.36 -16.83
CA SER A 169 -2.55 -1.91 -16.89
C SER A 169 -1.22 -1.27 -16.48
N VAL A 170 -1.05 0.00 -16.82
CA VAL A 170 0.18 0.76 -16.56
C VAL A 170 -0.06 2.02 -15.70
N ASN A 171 -1.27 2.21 -15.15
CA ASN A 171 -1.65 3.39 -14.38
C ASN A 171 -1.09 3.39 -12.94
N THR A 172 0.21 3.12 -12.81
CA THR A 172 0.90 3.24 -11.52
C THR A 172 1.18 4.71 -11.20
N PRO A 173 1.05 5.14 -9.93
CA PRO A 173 1.44 6.48 -9.51
C PRO A 173 2.96 6.64 -9.32
N TRP A 174 3.72 5.57 -9.50
CA TRP A 174 5.17 5.48 -9.26
C TRP A 174 5.99 5.19 -10.54
N PRO A 175 5.67 5.75 -11.72
CA PRO A 175 6.41 5.42 -12.93
C PRO A 175 7.88 5.85 -12.79
N HIS A 176 8.79 4.93 -13.11
CA HIS A 176 10.26 5.14 -13.09
C HIS A 176 10.83 5.53 -11.71
N LYS A 177 10.10 5.24 -10.62
CA LYS A 177 10.59 5.49 -9.26
C LYS A 177 11.61 4.44 -8.86
N ASP A 178 12.81 4.89 -8.46
CA ASP A 178 13.81 4.05 -7.79
C ASP A 178 13.34 3.80 -6.35
N VAL A 179 13.25 2.54 -5.97
CA VAL A 179 12.82 2.11 -4.63
C VAL A 179 13.75 1.05 -4.08
N GLN A 180 13.85 1.01 -2.76
CA GLN A 180 14.55 -0.03 -2.02
C GLN A 180 13.53 -1.01 -1.40
N GLY A 181 13.90 -2.30 -1.41
CA GLY A 181 13.09 -3.38 -0.88
C GLY A 181 12.23 -4.05 -1.96
N ARG A 182 12.29 -5.39 -2.04
CA ARG A 182 11.53 -6.16 -3.04
C ARG A 182 11.12 -7.53 -2.53
N VAL A 183 9.89 -7.96 -2.85
CA VAL A 183 9.48 -9.35 -2.65
C VAL A 183 10.18 -10.24 -3.69
N ARG A 184 10.97 -11.20 -3.22
CA ARG A 184 11.72 -12.12 -4.09
C ARG A 184 11.03 -13.45 -4.29
N HIS A 185 10.38 -13.95 -3.25
CA HIS A 185 9.65 -15.22 -3.33
C HIS A 185 8.32 -15.11 -2.63
N THR A 186 7.33 -15.82 -3.14
CA THR A 186 6.02 -15.98 -2.49
C THR A 186 5.64 -17.45 -2.51
N ILE A 187 5.27 -17.95 -1.35
CA ILE A 187 4.74 -19.29 -1.17
C ILE A 187 3.27 -19.14 -0.77
N GLY A 188 2.36 -19.74 -1.55
CA GLY A 188 0.93 -19.75 -1.29
C GLY A 188 0.45 -21.18 -1.06
N ASN A 189 -0.11 -21.46 0.12
CA ASN A 189 -0.55 -22.79 0.53
C ASN A 189 0.51 -23.90 0.31
N GLY A 190 1.79 -23.58 0.56
CA GLY A 190 2.90 -24.50 0.38
C GLY A 190 3.47 -24.59 -1.03
N ALA A 191 2.87 -23.97 -2.03
CA ALA A 191 3.38 -23.91 -3.39
C ALA A 191 4.18 -22.61 -3.63
N LEU A 192 5.34 -22.72 -4.27
CA LEU A 192 6.12 -21.55 -4.70
C LEU A 192 5.39 -20.92 -5.90
N VAL A 193 4.88 -19.71 -5.75
CA VAL A 193 4.11 -18.99 -6.79
C VAL A 193 4.87 -17.80 -7.36
N VAL A 194 5.90 -17.32 -6.64
CA VAL A 194 6.86 -16.33 -7.15
C VAL A 194 8.26 -16.80 -6.81
N HIS A 195 9.14 -16.83 -7.79
CA HIS A 195 10.55 -17.22 -7.65
C HIS A 195 11.46 -16.15 -8.28
N HIS A 196 12.36 -15.57 -7.48
CA HIS A 196 13.23 -14.46 -7.89
C HIS A 196 12.46 -13.29 -8.55
N GLY A 197 11.26 -12.97 -8.02
CA GLY A 197 10.43 -11.88 -8.53
C GLY A 197 9.62 -12.22 -9.79
N THR A 198 9.63 -13.46 -10.25
CA THR A 198 8.91 -13.93 -11.44
C THR A 198 7.82 -14.92 -11.03
N LEU A 199 6.64 -14.84 -11.63
CA LEU A 199 5.58 -15.83 -11.48
C LEU A 199 6.03 -17.19 -12.02
N THR A 200 5.71 -18.28 -11.28
CA THR A 200 6.06 -19.67 -11.63
C THR A 200 4.89 -20.40 -12.25
#